data_b5148112976cd949ce8161a7d2b2ce88
#
_entry.id   b5148112976cd949ce8161a7d2b2ce88
#
_cell.length_a   1.000
_cell.length_b   1.000
_cell.length_c   1.000
_cell.angle_alpha   90.00
_cell.angle_beta   90.00
_cell.angle_gamma   90.00
#
_symmetry.space_group_name_H-M   'P 1'
#
loop_
_entity.id
_entity.type
_entity.pdbx_description
1 polymer ?
#
loop_
_entity_poly.entity_id
_entity_poly.type
_entity_poly.pdbx_seq_one_letter_code
_entity_poly.pdbx_strand_id
1 'polypeptide(L)'
;MIKLTDLLLEAQLTSSEQDMDFYAKKYKKTIDYLRGKNKVLLLTTSNRWSGHKDDSAKSTQLAFKIQELLGKEKVTLIDTTKLNIFPCEGNVSSKWGNHCGTKDASLKDKEKNPTGDHRCWASINNKSDELWKISKELFESDTVLFFASVRWGQANGFYQKLIERLTWIENRHSTLGEKNIVKNIDAGFIAVGQNWNGTTVTKTQKDVLEFFGFKTPDELFWNWQFTDNPLDETSRSYKKAITVFDNTFEI
;
A
#
# COMPACT_ATOMS: atom_id res chain seq x y z
N MET A 1 27.68 34.34 -24.18
CA MET A 1 28.38 33.22 -23.50
C MET A 1 27.39 32.63 -22.50
N ILE A 2 26.75 31.52 -22.87
CA ILE A 2 25.78 30.82 -21.98
C ILE A 2 26.59 30.25 -20.83
N LYS A 3 26.18 30.53 -19.60
CA LYS A 3 26.91 30.02 -18.44
C LYS A 3 26.66 28.53 -18.32
N LEU A 4 27.69 27.76 -17.97
CA LEU A 4 27.61 26.30 -17.76
C LEU A 4 26.49 25.93 -16.76
N THR A 5 26.20 26.83 -15.80
CA THR A 5 25.09 26.71 -14.85
C THR A 5 23.71 26.72 -15.52
N ASP A 6 23.54 27.43 -16.64
CA ASP A 6 22.26 27.51 -17.33
C ASP A 6 22.02 26.24 -18.16
N LEU A 7 23.08 25.69 -18.77
CA LEU A 7 23.06 24.39 -19.46
C LEU A 7 22.79 23.22 -18.51
N LEU A 8 23.35 23.26 -17.30
CA LEU A 8 23.09 22.24 -16.28
C LEU A 8 21.68 22.36 -15.70
N LEU A 9 21.12 23.57 -15.64
CA LEU A 9 19.73 23.81 -15.24
C LEU A 9 18.75 23.30 -16.30
N GLU A 10 19.01 23.55 -17.58
CA GLU A 10 18.21 23.04 -18.70
C GLU A 10 18.28 21.51 -18.81
N ALA A 11 19.46 20.91 -18.64
CA ALA A 11 19.61 19.46 -18.61
C ALA A 11 18.88 18.81 -17.41
N GLN A 12 18.83 19.48 -16.26
CA GLN A 12 18.06 19.01 -15.09
C GLN A 12 16.55 19.20 -15.27
N LEU A 13 16.09 20.22 -15.98
CA LEU A 13 14.69 20.43 -16.30
C LEU A 13 14.19 19.38 -17.31
N THR A 14 14.97 19.04 -18.33
CA THR A 14 14.61 18.00 -19.31
C THR A 14 14.54 16.60 -18.68
N SER A 15 15.42 16.26 -17.74
CA SER A 15 15.33 14.99 -17.01
C SER A 15 14.08 14.94 -16.12
N SER A 16 13.71 16.03 -15.45
CA SER A 16 12.53 16.08 -14.58
C SER A 16 11.21 15.99 -15.37
N GLU A 17 11.13 16.52 -16.59
CA GLU A 17 9.95 16.39 -17.44
C GLU A 17 9.78 14.97 -18.00
N GLN A 18 10.86 14.29 -18.35
CA GLN A 18 10.83 12.88 -18.75
C GLN A 18 10.39 11.96 -17.61
N ASP A 19 10.83 12.24 -16.39
CA ASP A 19 10.43 11.52 -15.21
C ASP A 19 8.94 11.73 -14.86
N MET A 20 8.43 12.95 -15.01
CA MET A 20 7.01 13.26 -14.84
C MET A 20 6.14 12.48 -15.81
N ASP A 21 6.48 12.47 -17.11
CA ASP A 21 5.74 11.73 -18.15
C ASP A 21 5.77 10.21 -17.89
N PHE A 22 6.88 9.67 -17.43
CA PHE A 22 7.00 8.27 -17.06
C PHE A 22 6.02 7.89 -15.93
N TYR A 23 6.00 8.66 -14.84
CA TYR A 23 5.12 8.39 -13.70
C TYR A 23 3.65 8.66 -14.01
N ALA A 24 3.35 9.70 -14.80
CA ALA A 24 1.99 9.98 -15.27
C ALA A 24 1.44 8.80 -16.10
N LYS A 25 2.27 8.19 -16.97
CA LYS A 25 1.90 6.99 -17.73
C LYS A 25 1.65 5.77 -16.83
N LYS A 26 2.46 5.57 -15.79
CA LYS A 26 2.24 4.50 -14.80
C LYS A 26 0.91 4.71 -14.08
N TYR A 27 0.69 5.90 -13.58
CA TYR A 27 -0.55 6.29 -12.92
C TYR A 27 -1.78 6.08 -13.82
N LYS A 28 -1.71 6.56 -15.08
CA LYS A 28 -2.79 6.36 -16.04
C LYS A 28 -3.11 4.89 -16.24
N LYS A 29 -2.11 4.03 -16.41
CA LYS A 29 -2.33 2.57 -16.52
C LYS A 29 -3.04 1.99 -15.30
N THR A 30 -2.64 2.43 -14.09
CA THR A 30 -3.33 2.03 -12.86
C THR A 30 -4.80 2.47 -12.86
N ILE A 31 -5.09 3.73 -13.22
CA ILE A 31 -6.46 4.24 -13.29
C ILE A 31 -7.30 3.46 -14.32
N ASP A 32 -6.75 3.25 -15.52
CA ASP A 32 -7.45 2.53 -16.59
C ASP A 32 -7.73 1.07 -16.16
N TYR A 33 -6.79 0.42 -15.47
CA TYR A 33 -6.99 -0.90 -14.89
C TYR A 33 -8.12 -0.92 -13.85
N LEU A 34 -8.10 0.00 -12.90
CA LEU A 34 -9.09 0.09 -11.84
C LEU A 34 -10.49 0.48 -12.34
N ARG A 35 -10.58 1.21 -13.46
CA ARG A 35 -11.87 1.51 -14.10
C ARG A 35 -12.61 0.25 -14.52
N GLY A 36 -11.91 -0.81 -14.89
CA GLY A 36 -12.48 -2.12 -15.25
C GLY A 36 -12.96 -2.97 -14.07
N LYS A 37 -12.80 -2.52 -12.81
CA LYS A 37 -13.20 -3.26 -11.60
C LYS A 37 -14.54 -2.76 -11.07
N ASN A 38 -15.26 -3.61 -10.31
CA ASN A 38 -16.54 -3.21 -9.70
C ASN A 38 -16.32 -2.57 -8.34
N LYS A 39 -15.52 -3.17 -7.47
CA LYS A 39 -15.23 -2.68 -6.12
C LYS A 39 -13.73 -2.67 -5.84
N VAL A 40 -13.22 -1.52 -5.44
CA VAL A 40 -11.79 -1.29 -5.17
C VAL A 40 -11.58 -0.87 -3.73
N LEU A 41 -10.66 -1.54 -3.03
CA LEU A 41 -10.22 -1.17 -1.70
C LEU A 41 -8.85 -0.49 -1.78
N LEU A 42 -8.76 0.75 -1.31
CA LEU A 42 -7.50 1.48 -1.16
C LEU A 42 -7.12 1.51 0.32
N LEU A 43 -5.91 1.06 0.63
CA LEU A 43 -5.36 1.03 1.98
C LEU A 43 -4.15 1.97 2.07
N THR A 44 -4.28 3.08 2.79
CA THR A 44 -3.16 3.99 3.04
C THR A 44 -2.50 3.62 4.36
N THR A 45 -1.16 3.57 4.36
CA THR A 45 -0.38 3.13 5.51
C THR A 45 0.61 4.17 6.01
N SER A 46 0.72 5.32 5.33
CA SER A 46 1.69 6.36 5.67
C SER A 46 1.08 7.38 6.62
N ASN A 47 1.73 7.58 7.76
CA ASN A 47 1.40 8.68 8.66
C ASN A 47 2.35 9.85 8.46
N ARG A 48 1.84 11.04 8.73
CA ARG A 48 2.63 12.25 8.90
C ARG A 48 2.12 12.96 10.15
N TRP A 49 3.05 13.40 11.01
CA TRP A 49 2.66 14.33 12.06
C TRP A 49 2.23 15.64 11.40
N SER A 50 0.98 15.98 11.57
CA SER A 50 0.45 17.22 11.02
C SER A 50 0.12 18.17 12.17
N GLY A 51 1.08 19.01 12.54
CA GLY A 51 0.76 20.31 13.17
C GLY A 51 -0.04 21.19 12.19
N HIS A 52 -0.04 20.83 10.92
CA HIS A 52 -0.84 21.39 9.83
C HIS A 52 -1.84 20.33 9.36
N LYS A 53 -3.12 20.56 9.60
CA LYS A 53 -4.20 19.61 9.32
C LYS A 53 -4.30 19.20 7.83
N ASP A 54 -3.70 19.99 6.93
CA ASP A 54 -3.84 19.83 5.47
C ASP A 54 -2.63 19.15 4.78
N ASP A 55 -1.62 18.71 5.55
CA ASP A 55 -0.42 18.06 4.99
C ASP A 55 -0.40 16.55 5.26
N SER A 56 -1.23 15.80 4.54
CA SER A 56 -1.18 14.33 4.58
C SER A 56 0.02 13.78 3.78
N ALA A 57 0.42 12.53 4.05
CA ALA A 57 1.49 11.88 3.31
C ALA A 57 1.16 11.79 1.81
N LYS A 58 2.14 11.98 0.93
CA LYS A 58 1.93 11.99 -0.53
C LYS A 58 1.31 10.69 -1.07
N SER A 59 1.69 9.53 -0.52
CA SER A 59 1.05 8.26 -0.85
C SER A 59 -0.44 8.24 -0.46
N THR A 60 -0.82 8.89 0.63
CA THR A 60 -2.21 9.03 1.05
C THR A 60 -2.98 10.00 0.15
N GLN A 61 -2.38 11.13 -0.23
CA GLN A 61 -2.98 12.09 -1.17
C GLN A 61 -3.26 11.44 -2.53
N LEU A 62 -2.32 10.63 -3.02
CA LEU A 62 -2.49 9.87 -4.27
C LEU A 62 -3.68 8.90 -4.20
N ALA A 63 -3.87 8.22 -3.07
CA ALA A 63 -5.03 7.34 -2.87
C ALA A 63 -6.34 8.13 -2.86
N PHE A 64 -6.38 9.30 -2.22
CA PHE A 64 -7.55 10.18 -2.27
C PHE A 64 -7.85 10.65 -3.70
N LYS A 65 -6.82 11.02 -4.47
CA LYS A 65 -6.99 11.41 -5.87
C LYS A 65 -7.58 10.28 -6.72
N ILE A 66 -7.14 9.05 -6.50
CA ILE A 66 -7.72 7.86 -7.18
C ILE A 66 -9.18 7.67 -6.78
N GLN A 67 -9.53 7.80 -5.50
CA GLN A 67 -10.92 7.71 -5.05
C GLN A 67 -11.80 8.80 -5.67
N GLU A 68 -11.30 10.04 -5.76
CA GLU A 68 -11.99 11.15 -6.42
C GLU A 68 -12.29 10.84 -7.90
N LEU A 69 -11.30 10.35 -8.64
CA LEU A 69 -11.41 10.04 -10.07
C LEU A 69 -12.32 8.86 -10.38
N LEU A 70 -12.40 7.87 -9.49
CA LEU A 70 -13.16 6.64 -9.71
C LEU A 70 -14.53 6.63 -9.04
N GLY A 71 -14.78 7.53 -8.09
CA GLY A 71 -16.01 7.66 -7.33
C GLY A 71 -16.03 6.85 -6.04
N LYS A 72 -16.66 7.41 -5.00
CA LYS A 72 -16.76 6.80 -3.66
C LYS A 72 -17.68 5.58 -3.62
N GLU A 73 -18.58 5.46 -4.56
CA GLU A 73 -19.49 4.31 -4.71
C GLU A 73 -18.73 3.05 -5.15
N LYS A 74 -17.64 3.23 -5.90
CA LYS A 74 -16.77 2.17 -6.38
C LYS A 74 -15.57 1.92 -5.47
N VAL A 75 -15.04 2.96 -4.83
CA VAL A 75 -13.79 2.93 -4.11
C VAL A 75 -13.99 3.14 -2.62
N THR A 76 -13.74 2.11 -1.83
CA THR A 76 -13.58 2.23 -0.37
C THR A 76 -12.13 2.60 -0.07
N LEU A 77 -11.91 3.68 0.70
CA LEU A 77 -10.58 4.07 1.16
C LEU A 77 -10.51 3.97 2.68
N ILE A 78 -9.51 3.24 3.17
CA ILE A 78 -9.23 3.09 4.60
C ILE A 78 -7.82 3.60 4.91
N ASP A 79 -7.74 4.60 5.77
CA ASP A 79 -6.47 5.02 6.37
C ASP A 79 -6.15 4.12 7.56
N THR A 80 -5.26 3.15 7.34
CA THR A 80 -4.90 2.16 8.36
C THR A 80 -4.18 2.77 9.56
N THR A 81 -3.63 3.98 9.42
CA THR A 81 -2.98 4.70 10.53
C THR A 81 -3.98 5.22 11.56
N LYS A 82 -5.26 5.25 11.21
CA LYS A 82 -6.37 5.64 12.10
C LYS A 82 -7.03 4.44 12.77
N LEU A 83 -6.65 3.22 12.40
CA LEU A 83 -7.17 2.01 12.98
C LEU A 83 -6.29 1.52 14.13
N ASN A 84 -6.94 1.01 15.17
CA ASN A 84 -6.24 0.32 16.23
C ASN A 84 -5.94 -1.12 15.82
N ILE A 85 -4.81 -1.32 15.15
CA ILE A 85 -4.33 -2.64 14.73
C ILE A 85 -3.20 -3.05 15.66
N PHE A 86 -3.41 -4.10 16.46
CA PHE A 86 -2.38 -4.66 17.35
C PHE A 86 -1.26 -5.35 16.55
N PRO A 87 -0.06 -5.54 17.11
CA PRO A 87 0.99 -6.34 16.49
C PRO A 87 0.55 -7.79 16.22
N CYS A 88 1.21 -8.47 15.28
CA CYS A 88 1.05 -9.90 15.07
C CYS A 88 1.56 -10.68 16.29
N GLU A 89 0.84 -11.75 16.68
CA GLU A 89 1.23 -12.61 17.81
C GLU A 89 2.18 -13.76 17.38
N GLY A 90 2.56 -13.83 16.09
CA GLY A 90 3.54 -14.79 15.62
C GLY A 90 3.13 -16.26 15.71
N ASN A 91 1.83 -16.56 15.61
CA ASN A 91 1.29 -17.92 15.82
C ASN A 91 1.62 -18.94 14.69
N VAL A 92 2.50 -18.62 13.77
CA VAL A 92 2.98 -19.51 12.70
C VAL A 92 3.97 -20.56 13.20
N SER A 93 4.72 -20.27 14.27
CA SER A 93 5.78 -21.14 14.80
C SER A 93 5.65 -21.35 16.30
N SER A 94 4.48 -21.79 16.76
CA SER A 94 4.31 -22.16 18.16
C SER A 94 4.90 -23.54 18.45
N LYS A 95 5.12 -23.87 19.73
CA LYS A 95 5.55 -25.21 20.15
C LYS A 95 4.57 -26.33 19.72
N TRP A 96 3.36 -25.97 19.35
CA TRP A 96 2.32 -26.89 18.87
C TRP A 96 2.21 -26.92 17.34
N GLY A 97 3.10 -26.26 16.62
CA GLY A 97 3.04 -26.06 15.18
C GLY A 97 2.37 -24.77 14.78
N ASN A 98 1.92 -24.66 13.54
CA ASN A 98 1.24 -23.47 13.03
C ASN A 98 -0.21 -23.39 13.52
N HIS A 99 -0.54 -22.34 14.24
CA HIS A 99 -1.89 -22.03 14.73
C HIS A 99 -2.47 -20.75 14.10
N CYS A 100 -1.76 -20.12 13.18
CA CYS A 100 -2.24 -18.93 12.47
C CYS A 100 -3.34 -19.33 11.46
N GLY A 101 -4.47 -18.64 11.46
CA GLY A 101 -5.56 -18.88 10.50
C GLY A 101 -6.41 -20.12 10.75
N THR A 102 -6.20 -20.85 11.85
CA THR A 102 -7.02 -22.03 12.22
C THR A 102 -8.48 -21.64 12.47
N LYS A 103 -9.39 -22.63 12.43
CA LYS A 103 -10.82 -22.41 12.70
C LYS A 103 -11.08 -21.85 14.10
N ASP A 104 -10.25 -22.20 15.08
CA ASP A 104 -10.36 -21.70 16.44
C ASP A 104 -10.04 -20.20 16.54
N ALA A 105 -9.21 -19.69 15.63
CA ALA A 105 -8.89 -18.27 15.51
C ALA A 105 -10.01 -17.45 14.83
N SER A 106 -11.18 -18.02 14.54
CA SER A 106 -12.27 -17.33 13.86
C SER A 106 -12.93 -16.29 14.76
N LEU A 107 -12.98 -15.05 14.32
CA LEU A 107 -13.74 -13.99 14.97
C LEU A 107 -15.24 -14.32 14.90
N LYS A 108 -15.89 -14.50 16.07
CA LYS A 108 -17.27 -15.00 16.17
C LYS A 108 -18.34 -13.95 15.95
N ASP A 109 -17.98 -12.68 16.05
CA ASP A 109 -18.87 -11.54 15.83
C ASP A 109 -19.27 -11.46 14.34
N LYS A 110 -20.54 -11.70 14.04
CA LYS A 110 -21.04 -11.75 12.66
C LYS A 110 -21.12 -10.38 11.99
N GLU A 111 -21.21 -9.30 12.74
CA GLU A 111 -21.19 -7.94 12.17
C GLU A 111 -19.77 -7.57 11.70
N LYS A 112 -18.76 -8.02 12.44
CA LYS A 112 -17.35 -7.81 12.12
C LYS A 112 -16.80 -8.83 11.13
N ASN A 113 -17.35 -10.04 11.09
CA ASN A 113 -16.91 -11.15 10.26
C ASN A 113 -18.10 -11.85 9.58
N PRO A 114 -18.80 -11.14 8.66
CA PRO A 114 -20.03 -11.65 8.03
C PRO A 114 -19.79 -12.90 7.19
N THR A 115 -18.61 -13.04 6.55
CA THR A 115 -18.25 -14.21 5.75
C THR A 115 -17.77 -15.39 6.59
N GLY A 116 -17.38 -15.15 7.85
CA GLY A 116 -16.71 -16.14 8.69
C GLY A 116 -15.22 -16.36 8.35
N ASP A 117 -14.67 -15.59 7.40
CA ASP A 117 -13.32 -15.79 6.92
C ASP A 117 -12.22 -15.18 7.79
N HIS A 118 -12.54 -14.15 8.59
CA HIS A 118 -11.56 -13.52 9.47
C HIS A 118 -11.12 -14.45 10.60
N ARG A 119 -9.84 -14.89 10.57
CA ARG A 119 -9.26 -15.84 11.52
C ARG A 119 -7.91 -15.37 12.03
N CYS A 120 -7.92 -14.42 12.94
CA CYS A 120 -6.71 -13.87 13.53
C CYS A 120 -6.77 -13.85 15.06
N TRP A 121 -5.81 -14.52 15.73
CA TRP A 121 -5.75 -14.57 17.19
C TRP A 121 -5.63 -13.20 17.83
N ALA A 122 -4.79 -12.32 17.29
CA ALA A 122 -4.68 -10.97 17.83
C ALA A 122 -5.99 -10.19 17.78
N SER A 123 -6.87 -10.46 16.79
CA SER A 123 -8.22 -9.87 16.76
C SER A 123 -9.18 -10.46 17.79
N ILE A 124 -8.95 -11.70 18.22
CA ILE A 124 -9.75 -12.34 19.27
C ILE A 124 -9.27 -11.89 20.65
N ASN A 125 -7.96 -11.89 20.85
CA ASN A 125 -7.34 -11.59 22.13
C ASN A 125 -7.42 -10.09 22.49
N ASN A 126 -7.57 -9.22 21.50
CA ASN A 126 -7.65 -7.77 21.67
C ASN A 126 -9.01 -7.24 21.21
N LYS A 127 -9.94 -7.02 22.13
CA LYS A 127 -11.34 -6.62 21.83
C LYS A 127 -11.46 -5.32 21.04
N SER A 128 -10.49 -4.41 21.17
CA SER A 128 -10.43 -3.14 20.45
C SER A 128 -9.67 -3.21 19.12
N ASP A 129 -9.23 -4.41 18.70
CA ASP A 129 -8.57 -4.58 17.39
C ASP A 129 -9.54 -4.32 16.24
N GLU A 130 -9.10 -3.54 15.28
CA GLU A 130 -9.92 -3.08 14.16
C GLU A 130 -9.50 -3.69 12.80
N LEU A 131 -8.62 -4.71 12.78
CA LEU A 131 -8.24 -5.40 11.55
C LEU A 131 -9.46 -5.94 10.76
N TRP A 132 -10.52 -6.28 11.47
CA TRP A 132 -11.76 -6.78 10.88
C TRP A 132 -12.39 -5.80 9.87
N LYS A 133 -12.21 -4.48 10.03
CA LYS A 133 -12.68 -3.46 9.08
C LYS A 133 -12.01 -3.64 7.74
N ILE A 134 -10.72 -3.95 7.73
CA ILE A 134 -9.96 -4.19 6.50
C ILE A 134 -10.38 -5.52 5.87
N SER A 135 -10.43 -6.61 6.63
CA SER A 135 -10.77 -7.92 6.07
C SER A 135 -12.21 -7.98 5.54
N LYS A 136 -13.16 -7.29 6.19
CA LYS A 136 -14.53 -7.17 5.70
C LYS A 136 -14.58 -6.55 4.29
N GLU A 137 -13.95 -5.40 4.11
CA GLU A 137 -13.91 -4.72 2.81
C GLU A 137 -13.06 -5.48 1.79
N LEU A 138 -11.97 -6.14 2.22
CA LEU A 138 -11.11 -6.92 1.35
C LEU A 138 -11.88 -8.06 0.66
N PHE A 139 -12.67 -8.84 1.41
CA PHE A 139 -13.42 -9.96 0.84
C PHE A 139 -14.63 -9.56 -0.01
N GLU A 140 -15.03 -8.30 0.06
CA GLU A 140 -16.06 -7.73 -0.80
C GLU A 140 -15.49 -7.04 -2.05
N SER A 141 -14.16 -6.92 -2.17
CA SER A 141 -13.51 -6.16 -3.24
C SER A 141 -12.94 -7.06 -4.33
N ASP A 142 -12.94 -6.57 -5.59
CA ASP A 142 -12.25 -7.21 -6.72
C ASP A 142 -10.75 -6.91 -6.70
N THR A 143 -10.38 -5.77 -6.09
CA THR A 143 -9.00 -5.28 -6.08
C THR A 143 -8.69 -4.59 -4.75
N VAL A 144 -7.51 -4.86 -4.20
CA VAL A 144 -6.93 -4.11 -3.08
C VAL A 144 -5.63 -3.45 -3.52
N LEU A 145 -5.48 -2.16 -3.23
CA LEU A 145 -4.26 -1.41 -3.55
C LEU A 145 -3.70 -0.78 -2.28
N PHE A 146 -2.47 -1.14 -1.95
CA PHE A 146 -1.74 -0.62 -0.79
C PHE A 146 -0.89 0.59 -1.19
N PHE A 147 -0.97 1.66 -0.39
CA PHE A 147 -0.15 2.86 -0.53
C PHE A 147 0.77 2.99 0.67
N ALA A 148 2.06 3.01 0.41
CA ALA A 148 3.07 3.10 1.47
C ALA A 148 4.15 4.13 1.14
N SER A 149 4.80 4.64 2.17
CA SER A 149 6.05 5.39 2.00
C SER A 149 7.25 4.47 2.17
N VAL A 150 8.31 4.76 1.42
CA VAL A 150 9.62 4.13 1.65
C VAL A 150 10.28 4.79 2.86
N ARG A 151 10.71 3.99 3.82
CA ARG A 151 11.43 4.40 5.03
C ARG A 151 12.60 3.47 5.24
N TRP A 152 13.82 4.04 5.27
CA TRP A 152 15.05 3.26 5.44
C TRP A 152 15.15 2.07 4.49
N GLY A 153 14.77 2.30 3.23
CA GLY A 153 14.80 1.26 2.19
C GLY A 153 13.78 0.13 2.34
N GLN A 154 12.73 0.33 3.12
CA GLN A 154 11.63 -0.62 3.36
C GLN A 154 10.28 0.09 3.27
N ALA A 155 9.19 -0.66 3.15
CA ALA A 155 7.86 -0.12 3.37
C ALA A 155 7.71 0.32 4.84
N ASN A 156 6.96 1.38 5.09
CA ASN A 156 6.82 1.95 6.43
C ASN A 156 6.21 0.97 7.45
N GLY A 157 6.41 1.25 8.75
CA GLY A 157 6.04 0.35 9.85
C GLY A 157 4.54 0.02 9.94
N PHE A 158 3.62 0.91 9.54
CA PHE A 158 2.19 0.60 9.49
C PHE A 158 1.87 -0.44 8.43
N TYR A 159 2.51 -0.36 7.26
CA TYR A 159 2.38 -1.37 6.23
C TYR A 159 2.94 -2.72 6.71
N GLN A 160 4.15 -2.74 7.28
CA GLN A 160 4.76 -3.98 7.77
C GLN A 160 3.87 -4.64 8.82
N LYS A 161 3.39 -3.88 9.79
CA LYS A 161 2.44 -4.39 10.79
C LYS A 161 1.18 -4.97 10.15
N LEU A 162 0.63 -4.30 9.12
CA LEU A 162 -0.57 -4.78 8.43
C LEU A 162 -0.30 -6.10 7.69
N ILE A 163 0.79 -6.19 6.93
CA ILE A 163 1.14 -7.41 6.19
C ILE A 163 1.36 -8.60 7.13
N GLU A 164 2.07 -8.42 8.23
CA GLU A 164 2.21 -9.44 9.27
C GLU A 164 0.84 -9.90 9.81
N ARG A 165 -0.09 -8.97 10.00
CA ARG A 165 -1.43 -9.27 10.52
C ARG A 165 -2.32 -9.96 9.48
N LEU A 166 -1.99 -9.94 8.19
CA LEU A 166 -2.68 -10.66 7.13
C LEU A 166 -2.12 -12.08 6.89
N THR A 167 -1.05 -12.51 7.56
CA THR A 167 -0.44 -13.84 7.43
C THR A 167 -1.46 -14.99 7.56
N TRP A 168 -2.52 -14.85 8.34
CA TRP A 168 -3.56 -15.87 8.47
C TRP A 168 -4.28 -16.18 7.14
N ILE A 169 -4.30 -15.26 6.17
CA ILE A 169 -4.90 -15.46 4.85
C ILE A 169 -4.06 -16.47 4.07
N GLU A 170 -2.76 -16.26 4.04
CA GLU A 170 -1.79 -17.13 3.39
C GLU A 170 -1.76 -18.52 4.04
N ASN A 171 -1.66 -18.60 5.36
CA ASN A 171 -1.57 -19.85 6.09
C ASN A 171 -2.76 -20.79 5.85
N ARG A 172 -3.95 -20.26 5.55
CA ARG A 172 -5.13 -21.10 5.27
C ARG A 172 -4.91 -22.03 4.09
N HIS A 173 -4.26 -21.57 3.04
CA HIS A 173 -4.05 -22.41 1.86
C HIS A 173 -2.65 -23.04 1.79
N SER A 174 -1.60 -22.33 2.21
CA SER A 174 -0.23 -22.86 2.15
C SER A 174 0.05 -23.93 3.21
N THR A 175 -0.43 -23.73 4.45
CA THR A 175 -0.09 -24.58 5.59
C THR A 175 -1.25 -25.46 6.04
N LEU A 176 -2.49 -24.93 6.05
CA LEU A 176 -3.66 -25.65 6.53
C LEU A 176 -4.40 -26.43 5.42
N GLY A 177 -3.96 -26.32 4.15
CA GLY A 177 -4.54 -27.05 3.01
C GLY A 177 -5.96 -26.63 2.65
N GLU A 178 -6.40 -25.43 3.09
CA GLU A 178 -7.72 -24.90 2.75
C GLU A 178 -7.71 -24.20 1.39
N LYS A 179 -8.88 -23.85 0.88
CA LYS A 179 -9.02 -23.07 -0.35
C LYS A 179 -8.41 -21.68 -0.17
N ASN A 180 -7.65 -21.22 -1.16
CA ASN A 180 -7.19 -19.84 -1.22
C ASN A 180 -8.39 -18.89 -1.36
N ILE A 181 -8.64 -18.08 -0.32
CA ILE A 181 -9.80 -17.17 -0.21
C ILE A 181 -9.61 -15.85 -0.97
N VAL A 182 -8.37 -15.53 -1.38
CA VAL A 182 -8.04 -14.29 -2.11
C VAL A 182 -7.65 -14.52 -3.57
N LYS A 183 -7.75 -15.76 -4.08
CA LYS A 183 -7.31 -16.13 -5.43
C LYS A 183 -7.96 -15.34 -6.58
N ASN A 184 -9.10 -14.72 -6.33
CA ASN A 184 -9.84 -13.93 -7.32
C ASN A 184 -9.70 -12.42 -7.10
N ILE A 185 -8.98 -12.00 -6.07
CA ILE A 185 -8.74 -10.60 -5.74
C ILE A 185 -7.40 -10.18 -6.34
N ASP A 186 -7.40 -9.07 -7.05
CA ASP A 186 -6.16 -8.47 -7.51
C ASP A 186 -5.55 -7.62 -6.37
N ALA A 187 -4.25 -7.74 -6.18
CA ALA A 187 -3.54 -6.88 -5.23
C ALA A 187 -2.52 -6.01 -5.94
N GLY A 188 -2.25 -4.84 -5.38
CA GLY A 188 -1.25 -3.92 -5.86
C GLY A 188 -0.55 -3.18 -4.74
N PHE A 189 0.60 -2.59 -5.05
CA PHE A 189 1.41 -1.83 -4.11
C PHE A 189 2.05 -0.63 -4.80
N ILE A 190 1.73 0.57 -4.31
CA ILE A 190 2.33 1.82 -4.77
C ILE A 190 3.18 2.39 -3.65
N ALA A 191 4.49 2.53 -3.91
CA ALA A 191 5.43 3.13 -2.98
C ALA A 191 5.73 4.59 -3.34
N VAL A 192 5.81 5.45 -2.35
CA VAL A 192 6.25 6.84 -2.52
C VAL A 192 7.49 7.07 -1.66
N GLY A 193 8.59 7.43 -2.29
CA GLY A 193 9.86 7.68 -1.63
C GLY A 193 10.57 8.91 -2.20
N GLN A 194 11.57 9.43 -1.46
CA GLN A 194 12.39 10.54 -1.90
C GLN A 194 13.50 10.08 -2.85
N ASN A 195 14.35 9.15 -2.43
CA ASN A 195 15.69 9.04 -2.95
C ASN A 195 16.26 7.64 -3.22
N TRP A 196 15.74 6.55 -2.67
CA TRP A 196 16.32 5.23 -2.96
C TRP A 196 15.45 4.04 -2.56
N ASN A 197 15.78 2.89 -3.13
CA ASN A 197 15.24 1.55 -2.85
C ASN A 197 13.73 1.34 -3.10
N GLY A 198 13.02 2.30 -3.69
CA GLY A 198 11.59 2.18 -3.97
C GLY A 198 11.27 1.01 -4.89
N THR A 199 12.08 0.79 -5.92
CA THR A 199 11.92 -0.32 -6.87
C THR A 199 12.07 -1.69 -6.19
N THR A 200 13.09 -1.87 -5.34
CA THR A 200 13.29 -3.12 -4.58
C THR A 200 12.13 -3.36 -3.62
N VAL A 201 11.69 -2.33 -2.89
CA VAL A 201 10.54 -2.41 -1.98
C VAL A 201 9.31 -2.87 -2.74
N THR A 202 8.99 -2.23 -3.87
CA THR A 202 7.80 -2.56 -4.68
C THR A 202 7.87 -4.00 -5.20
N LYS A 203 9.02 -4.44 -5.70
CA LYS A 203 9.22 -5.82 -6.14
C LYS A 203 9.02 -6.81 -5.00
N THR A 204 9.64 -6.57 -3.84
CA THR A 204 9.47 -7.44 -2.67
C THR A 204 8.00 -7.54 -2.25
N GLN A 205 7.26 -6.42 -2.27
CA GLN A 205 5.84 -6.47 -1.90
C GLN A 205 4.98 -7.17 -2.94
N LYS A 206 5.35 -7.11 -4.22
CA LYS A 206 4.71 -7.92 -5.25
C LYS A 206 4.86 -9.41 -4.96
N ASP A 207 6.10 -9.85 -4.71
CA ASP A 207 6.42 -11.25 -4.39
C ASP A 207 5.68 -11.72 -3.12
N VAL A 208 5.58 -10.87 -2.09
CA VAL A 208 4.83 -11.16 -0.84
C VAL A 208 3.33 -11.31 -1.11
N LEU A 209 2.72 -10.40 -1.86
CA LEU A 209 1.28 -10.44 -2.15
C LEU A 209 0.92 -11.62 -3.07
N GLU A 210 1.80 -11.97 -3.99
CA GLU A 210 1.68 -13.18 -4.80
C GLU A 210 1.76 -14.45 -3.94
N PHE A 211 2.70 -14.49 -2.99
CA PHE A 211 2.80 -15.59 -2.03
C PHE A 211 1.57 -15.68 -1.12
N PHE A 212 0.92 -14.57 -0.80
CA PHE A 212 -0.36 -14.57 -0.08
C PHE A 212 -1.52 -15.15 -0.91
N GLY A 213 -1.29 -15.36 -2.20
CA GLY A 213 -2.24 -15.97 -3.12
C GLY A 213 -3.15 -15.01 -3.86
N PHE A 214 -2.84 -13.71 -3.85
CA PHE A 214 -3.50 -12.71 -4.69
C PHE A 214 -3.04 -12.82 -6.14
N LYS A 215 -3.82 -12.27 -7.07
CA LYS A 215 -3.32 -11.92 -8.40
C LYS A 215 -2.55 -10.61 -8.30
N THR A 216 -1.44 -10.49 -9.01
CA THR A 216 -0.52 -9.33 -8.92
C THR A 216 -0.26 -8.69 -10.28
N PRO A 217 -1.26 -8.00 -10.89
CA PRO A 217 -1.11 -7.38 -12.20
C PRO A 217 -0.08 -6.23 -12.16
N ASP A 218 0.78 -6.17 -13.17
CA ASP A 218 1.92 -5.24 -13.24
C ASP A 218 1.50 -3.76 -13.17
N GLU A 219 0.31 -3.44 -13.66
CA GLU A 219 -0.25 -2.09 -13.66
C GLU A 219 -0.46 -1.52 -12.24
N LEU A 220 -0.53 -2.39 -11.23
CA LEU A 220 -0.75 -2.04 -9.84
C LEU A 220 0.53 -2.01 -9.00
N PHE A 221 1.71 -2.24 -9.61
CA PHE A 221 2.99 -2.25 -8.90
C PHE A 221 3.97 -1.24 -9.48
N TRP A 222 4.15 -0.14 -8.78
CA TRP A 222 5.16 0.87 -9.13
C TRP A 222 5.54 1.72 -7.91
N ASN A 223 6.66 2.40 -8.05
CA ASN A 223 7.09 3.39 -7.06
C ASN A 223 7.31 4.74 -7.73
N TRP A 224 7.01 5.79 -7.00
CA TRP A 224 7.47 7.14 -7.31
C TRP A 224 8.72 7.44 -6.49
N GLN A 225 9.76 7.95 -7.16
CA GLN A 225 11.03 8.31 -6.54
C GLN A 225 11.56 9.56 -7.24
N PHE A 226 11.95 10.57 -6.47
CA PHE A 226 12.36 11.86 -7.02
C PHE A 226 13.79 11.87 -7.50
N THR A 227 14.71 11.16 -6.85
CA THR A 227 16.13 11.10 -7.17
C THR A 227 16.69 9.72 -6.86
N ASP A 228 17.69 9.29 -7.63
CA ASP A 228 18.41 8.04 -7.39
C ASP A 228 19.62 8.24 -6.45
N ASN A 229 19.91 9.47 -6.02
CA ASN A 229 20.96 9.77 -5.07
C ASN A 229 20.49 9.49 -3.63
N PRO A 230 20.99 8.43 -2.96
CA PRO A 230 20.58 8.10 -1.60
C PRO A 230 21.01 9.14 -0.55
N LEU A 231 21.92 10.04 -0.90
CA LEU A 231 22.40 11.12 -0.02
C LEU A 231 21.68 12.45 -0.25
N ASP A 232 20.69 12.49 -1.14
CA ASP A 232 19.92 13.72 -1.38
C ASP A 232 18.84 13.90 -0.30
N GLU A 233 19.26 14.44 0.85
CA GLU A 233 18.47 14.68 2.06
C GLU A 233 18.33 16.18 2.36
N THR A 234 18.38 17.03 1.33
CA THR A 234 18.28 18.47 1.53
C THR A 234 16.82 18.95 1.57
N SER A 235 16.51 19.95 2.42
CA SER A 235 15.19 20.57 2.46
C SER A 235 14.77 21.16 1.11
N ARG A 236 15.73 21.62 0.30
CA ARG A 236 15.46 22.13 -1.05
C ARG A 236 14.99 21.00 -1.98
N SER A 237 15.66 19.87 -1.94
CA SER A 237 15.30 18.68 -2.72
C SER A 237 13.92 18.16 -2.32
N TYR A 238 13.63 18.06 -1.02
CA TYR A 238 12.30 17.67 -0.55
C TYR A 238 11.18 18.60 -1.05
N LYS A 239 11.38 19.90 -1.02
CA LYS A 239 10.40 20.88 -1.55
C LYS A 239 10.18 20.70 -3.05
N LYS A 240 11.27 20.52 -3.82
CA LYS A 240 11.20 20.28 -5.26
C LYS A 240 10.47 18.97 -5.56
N ALA A 241 10.78 17.90 -4.83
CA ALA A 241 10.12 16.60 -4.94
C ALA A 241 8.61 16.69 -4.74
N ILE A 242 8.17 17.46 -3.75
CA ILE A 242 6.73 17.69 -3.50
C ILE A 242 6.09 18.38 -4.70
N THR A 243 6.68 19.46 -5.21
CA THR A 243 6.16 20.18 -6.38
C THR A 243 6.08 19.29 -7.61
N VAL A 244 7.12 18.49 -7.89
CA VAL A 244 7.12 17.54 -9.01
C VAL A 244 6.05 16.49 -8.85
N PHE A 245 5.88 15.95 -7.64
CA PHE A 245 4.83 14.98 -7.35
C PHE A 245 3.43 15.56 -7.60
N ASP A 246 3.15 16.73 -7.03
CA ASP A 246 1.86 17.38 -7.14
C ASP A 246 1.51 17.71 -8.60
N ASN A 247 2.48 18.21 -9.37
CA ASN A 247 2.29 18.47 -10.81
C ASN A 247 2.08 17.19 -11.62
N THR A 248 2.78 16.09 -11.27
CA THR A 248 2.66 14.80 -11.99
C THR A 248 1.28 14.17 -11.83
N PHE A 249 0.68 14.30 -10.66
CA PHE A 249 -0.57 13.63 -10.31
C PHE A 249 -1.76 14.58 -10.14
N GLU A 250 -1.57 15.87 -10.40
CA GLU A 250 -2.60 16.92 -10.29
C GLU A 250 -3.24 16.96 -8.89
N ILE A 251 -2.40 16.96 -7.86
CA ILE A 251 -2.78 16.95 -6.44
C ILE A 251 -2.63 18.34 -5.83
#